data_c5cf256ec370843166647294afc51d36
#
_entry.id   c5cf256ec370843166647294afc51d36
#
_cell.length_a   1.000
_cell.length_b   1.000
_cell.length_c   1.000
_cell.angle_alpha   90.00
_cell.angle_beta   90.00
_cell.angle_gamma   90.00
#
_symmetry.space_group_name_H-M   'P 1'
#
loop_
_entity.id
_entity.type
_entity.pdbx_description
1 polymer ?
#
loop_
_entity_poly.entity_id
_entity_poly.type
_entity_poly.pdbx_seq_one_letter_code
_entity_poly.pdbx_strand_id
1 'polypeptide(L)'
;MSRFAEEAPKIGSDFRVRPVECIRRFGFRLLVVTLGCMGLAQIKMPQLGESVTEGTVDKWLKHEGDFVKRDEPLVEVVTDKVNAEIPSPFEGKLVKISVTEGETVRVGAVLGQIEVSGAVAATSTPAKPAHDAGAAPAEVTPEPGGGQAPSNAAAAAPVEDRSGERARLSPAVRKLAAEHGIDAGTLRGSGMGGRVTRDDVLAAVGTGAATQAQASPPPSKAPAPESGTPAKIDAGREELVKLSVMRRSIAEHMVRSLATSPHAWTLQEVDVTNLVRYRDAEKETFKARHGKALTYMPFVVQIACDVIKQFPWLNSTWTDDGVVLKRYINMGIAVSIPDGLIVPVLKDADQLGFTELVSALNDLVERARTKKLKPEDVQGGTFTLNNTGATGSVASQPIINQPQAAILTTESIVKRPVVIADGIAVRHMMNMCLSFDHRIVDGMMAGQFLGAIKKRLEEWTPGSIRL
;
A
#
# COMPACT_ATOMS: atom_id res chain seq x y z
N MET A 1 3.02 -51.53 -49.96
CA MET A 1 4.36 -51.38 -50.58
C MET A 1 5.07 -50.32 -49.77
N SER A 2 5.85 -50.75 -48.84
CA SER A 2 7.34 -50.80 -48.77
C SER A 2 7.91 -49.53 -48.20
N ARG A 3 8.24 -49.53 -46.89
CA ARG A 3 9.60 -49.58 -46.26
C ARG A 3 10.40 -48.29 -46.50
N PHE A 4 10.88 -47.56 -45.46
CA PHE A 4 12.05 -47.89 -44.63
C PHE A 4 12.01 -47.06 -43.30
N ALA A 5 12.28 -47.76 -42.23
CA ALA A 5 12.72 -47.24 -40.95
C ALA A 5 14.24 -47.13 -40.97
N GLU A 6 14.85 -46.17 -40.19
CA GLU A 6 16.20 -46.26 -39.62
C GLU A 6 16.42 -45.03 -38.72
N GLU A 7 16.40 -45.24 -37.47
CA GLU A 7 17.49 -45.40 -36.50
C GLU A 7 18.20 -44.10 -36.08
N ALA A 8 18.02 -43.79 -34.82
CA ALA A 8 18.80 -42.79 -34.06
C ALA A 8 20.13 -43.38 -33.60
N PRO A 9 21.14 -42.59 -33.34
CA PRO A 9 22.09 -42.93 -32.28
C PRO A 9 22.11 -41.89 -31.15
N LYS A 10 22.04 -42.40 -29.92
CA LYS A 10 22.43 -41.77 -28.65
C LYS A 10 23.94 -41.54 -28.69
N ILE A 11 24.42 -40.34 -28.32
CA ILE A 11 25.81 -40.16 -27.89
C ILE A 11 25.78 -39.29 -26.61
N GLY A 12 26.56 -39.76 -25.66
CA GLY A 12 26.63 -39.43 -24.26
C GLY A 12 27.37 -38.13 -23.92
N SER A 13 27.31 -37.91 -22.67
CA SER A 13 27.98 -36.90 -21.87
C SER A 13 29.50 -36.84 -22.00
N ASP A 14 30.04 -35.70 -21.65
CA ASP A 14 31.43 -35.36 -21.37
C ASP A 14 32.27 -34.80 -22.54
N PHE A 15 32.38 -33.48 -22.62
CA PHE A 15 33.52 -32.83 -23.19
C PHE A 15 34.07 -31.71 -22.28
N ARG A 16 35.09 -32.09 -21.49
CA ARG A 16 36.05 -31.14 -20.91
C ARG A 16 36.97 -30.71 -22.01
N VAL A 17 36.98 -29.43 -22.37
CA VAL A 17 37.95 -28.87 -23.30
C VAL A 17 39.18 -28.41 -22.52
N ARG A 18 40.33 -29.06 -22.76
CA ARG A 18 41.66 -28.58 -22.36
C ARG A 18 42.19 -27.66 -23.46
N PRO A 19 42.96 -26.61 -23.13
CA PRO A 19 43.60 -25.76 -24.14
C PRO A 19 44.78 -26.52 -24.80
N VAL A 20 44.80 -26.52 -26.11
CA VAL A 20 45.93 -27.06 -26.91
C VAL A 20 46.75 -25.87 -27.43
N GLU A 21 47.95 -25.72 -26.88
CA GLU A 21 49.02 -24.94 -27.50
C GLU A 21 49.53 -25.68 -28.71
N CYS A 22 49.55 -25.04 -29.86
CA CYS A 22 50.26 -25.52 -31.05
C CYS A 22 51.23 -24.45 -31.53
N ILE A 23 52.52 -24.64 -31.17
CA ILE A 23 53.65 -23.84 -31.70
C ILE A 23 54.12 -24.49 -33.00
N ARG A 24 53.97 -23.77 -34.10
CA ARG A 24 54.76 -24.06 -35.31
C ARG A 24 55.47 -22.77 -35.78
N ARG A 25 56.77 -22.75 -35.67
CA ARG A 25 57.71 -21.79 -36.30
C ARG A 25 57.70 -21.97 -37.81
N PHE A 26 57.36 -20.94 -38.56
CA PHE A 26 58.00 -20.57 -39.83
C PHE A 26 57.78 -19.09 -40.09
N GLY A 27 58.85 -18.38 -40.43
CA GLY A 27 58.86 -16.92 -40.51
C GLY A 27 57.92 -16.37 -41.57
N PHE A 28 57.14 -15.44 -41.14
CA PHE A 28 56.63 -14.28 -41.84
C PHE A 28 55.76 -13.48 -40.89
N ARG A 29 55.84 -12.17 -40.92
CA ARG A 29 55.13 -11.14 -40.16
C ARG A 29 53.91 -11.61 -39.36
N LEU A 30 54.01 -11.48 -38.05
CA LEU A 30 52.99 -11.79 -37.10
C LEU A 30 51.79 -10.78 -37.23
N LEU A 31 50.72 -11.20 -37.88
CA LEU A 31 49.43 -10.55 -37.77
C LEU A 31 48.74 -11.15 -36.54
N VAL A 32 48.81 -10.46 -35.41
CA VAL A 32 48.07 -10.86 -34.21
C VAL A 32 46.59 -10.59 -34.46
N VAL A 33 45.85 -11.60 -34.88
CA VAL A 33 44.40 -11.59 -34.85
C VAL A 33 44.02 -11.95 -33.42
N THR A 34 43.71 -10.94 -32.61
CA THR A 34 43.09 -11.12 -31.29
C THR A 34 41.66 -11.63 -31.53
N LEU A 35 41.45 -12.96 -31.42
CA LEU A 35 40.11 -13.47 -31.25
C LEU A 35 39.61 -12.95 -29.88
N GLY A 36 38.73 -11.93 -29.90
CA GLY A 36 38.06 -11.47 -28.72
C GLY A 36 37.21 -12.60 -28.13
N CYS A 37 37.46 -12.97 -26.89
CA CYS A 37 36.54 -13.82 -26.12
C CYS A 37 35.18 -13.10 -26.02
N MET A 38 34.21 -13.59 -26.75
CA MET A 38 32.81 -13.17 -26.57
C MET A 38 32.30 -13.70 -25.22
N GLY A 39 31.99 -12.83 -24.32
CA GLY A 39 31.46 -13.16 -22.98
C GLY A 39 29.94 -12.92 -22.93
N LEU A 40 29.18 -13.89 -22.43
CA LEU A 40 27.76 -13.72 -22.10
C LEU A 40 27.65 -13.03 -20.74
N ALA A 41 27.09 -11.83 -20.69
CA ALA A 41 26.79 -11.09 -19.48
C ALA A 41 25.30 -11.20 -19.16
N GLN A 42 24.97 -11.33 -17.86
CA GLN A 42 23.59 -11.40 -17.40
C GLN A 42 23.08 -10.00 -17.03
N ILE A 43 21.91 -9.65 -17.54
CA ILE A 43 21.17 -8.46 -17.15
C ILE A 43 20.28 -8.85 -15.98
N LYS A 44 20.46 -8.21 -14.82
CA LYS A 44 19.70 -8.49 -13.59
C LYS A 44 18.80 -7.31 -13.27
N MET A 45 17.66 -7.61 -12.65
CA MET A 45 16.74 -6.61 -12.11
C MET A 45 17.45 -5.73 -11.07
N PRO A 46 17.64 -4.43 -11.31
CA PRO A 46 18.26 -3.53 -10.35
C PRO A 46 17.29 -3.20 -9.21
N GLN A 47 17.82 -2.67 -8.11
CA GLN A 47 17.01 -2.15 -7.02
C GLN A 47 16.47 -0.75 -7.40
N LEU A 48 15.17 -0.62 -7.61
CA LEU A 48 14.50 0.60 -8.05
C LEU A 48 14.03 1.51 -6.89
N GLY A 49 14.59 1.32 -5.68
CA GLY A 49 14.28 2.07 -4.46
C GLY A 49 14.47 1.23 -3.20
N GLU A 50 14.57 1.86 -2.03
CA GLU A 50 14.87 1.17 -0.75
C GLU A 50 13.77 0.17 -0.32
N SER A 51 12.53 0.34 -0.77
CA SER A 51 11.39 -0.49 -0.39
C SER A 51 10.82 -1.37 -1.51
N VAL A 52 11.44 -1.39 -2.71
CA VAL A 52 10.98 -2.19 -3.84
C VAL A 52 11.68 -3.52 -3.84
N THR A 53 10.95 -4.61 -3.60
CA THR A 53 11.48 -5.99 -3.56
C THR A 53 11.20 -6.78 -4.84
N GLU A 54 10.22 -6.35 -5.65
CA GLU A 54 9.83 -7.01 -6.90
C GLU A 54 9.25 -5.99 -7.90
N GLY A 55 9.27 -6.33 -9.19
CA GLY A 55 8.70 -5.54 -10.27
C GLY A 55 8.17 -6.42 -11.38
N THR A 56 7.14 -5.96 -12.08
CA THR A 56 6.52 -6.67 -13.21
C THR A 56 7.06 -6.09 -14.52
N VAL A 57 7.54 -6.94 -15.41
CA VAL A 57 7.96 -6.55 -16.77
C VAL A 57 6.71 -6.14 -17.55
N ASP A 58 6.62 -4.87 -17.95
CA ASP A 58 5.49 -4.37 -18.74
C ASP A 58 5.73 -4.58 -20.23
N LYS A 59 6.86 -4.10 -20.72
CA LYS A 59 7.19 -4.19 -22.14
C LYS A 59 8.70 -4.26 -22.37
N TRP A 60 9.12 -5.12 -23.30
CA TRP A 60 10.47 -5.10 -23.83
C TRP A 60 10.60 -4.04 -24.96
N LEU A 61 11.55 -3.12 -24.80
CA LEU A 61 11.86 -2.08 -25.78
C LEU A 61 12.81 -2.58 -26.88
N LYS A 62 13.47 -3.72 -26.63
CA LYS A 62 14.40 -4.41 -27.53
C LYS A 62 14.05 -5.87 -27.66
N HIS A 63 14.30 -6.43 -28.84
CA HIS A 63 14.03 -7.84 -29.15
C HIS A 63 15.30 -8.67 -29.14
N GLU A 64 15.16 -10.00 -29.04
CA GLU A 64 16.28 -10.91 -29.18
C GLU A 64 16.94 -10.72 -30.56
N GLY A 65 18.25 -10.50 -30.55
CA GLY A 65 19.04 -10.20 -31.75
C GLY A 65 19.39 -8.73 -31.95
N ASP A 66 18.76 -7.80 -31.22
CA ASP A 66 19.05 -6.37 -31.33
C ASP A 66 20.39 -5.99 -30.68
N PHE A 67 21.05 -5.00 -31.28
CA PHE A 67 22.24 -4.40 -30.67
C PHE A 67 21.85 -3.29 -29.71
N VAL A 68 22.38 -3.31 -28.51
CA VAL A 68 22.07 -2.39 -27.43
C VAL A 68 23.35 -1.68 -26.99
N LYS A 69 23.27 -0.35 -26.83
CA LYS A 69 24.38 0.44 -26.29
C LYS A 69 24.29 0.44 -24.75
N ARG A 70 25.41 0.76 -24.13
CA ARG A 70 25.45 0.97 -22.69
C ARG A 70 24.51 2.13 -22.31
N ASP A 71 23.78 1.97 -21.19
CA ASP A 71 22.78 2.91 -20.67
C ASP A 71 21.55 3.15 -21.57
N GLU A 72 21.37 2.33 -22.62
CA GLU A 72 20.17 2.35 -23.46
C GLU A 72 19.03 1.58 -22.78
N PRO A 73 17.78 2.12 -22.73
CA PRO A 73 16.67 1.44 -22.10
C PRO A 73 16.31 0.13 -22.83
N LEU A 74 16.19 -0.96 -22.05
CA LEU A 74 15.94 -2.32 -22.53
C LEU A 74 14.51 -2.77 -22.30
N VAL A 75 14.00 -2.49 -21.11
CA VAL A 75 12.74 -3.03 -20.64
C VAL A 75 12.07 -2.05 -19.69
N GLU A 76 10.77 -1.86 -19.86
CA GLU A 76 9.91 -1.15 -18.90
C GLU A 76 9.45 -2.10 -17.81
N VAL A 77 9.66 -1.69 -16.56
CA VAL A 77 9.23 -2.43 -15.38
C VAL A 77 8.30 -1.57 -14.55
N VAL A 78 7.15 -2.13 -14.21
CA VAL A 78 6.16 -1.51 -13.34
C VAL A 78 6.31 -2.10 -11.95
N THR A 79 6.51 -1.22 -10.98
CA THR A 79 6.47 -1.57 -9.56
C THR A 79 5.15 -1.06 -8.94
N ASP A 80 4.91 -1.36 -7.69
CA ASP A 80 3.73 -0.86 -6.96
C ASP A 80 3.67 0.69 -6.88
N LYS A 81 4.76 1.38 -7.19
CA LYS A 81 4.88 2.84 -7.03
C LYS A 81 5.24 3.58 -8.31
N VAL A 82 5.98 2.97 -9.22
CA VAL A 82 6.56 3.67 -10.39
C VAL A 82 6.79 2.73 -11.56
N ASN A 83 6.60 3.27 -12.77
CA ASN A 83 7.13 2.68 -13.98
C ASN A 83 8.56 3.18 -14.16
N ALA A 84 9.51 2.27 -14.31
CA ALA A 84 10.91 2.58 -14.53
C ALA A 84 11.43 1.82 -15.74
N GLU A 85 12.24 2.51 -16.55
CA GLU A 85 12.99 1.90 -17.63
C GLU A 85 14.31 1.38 -17.07
N ILE A 86 14.64 0.12 -17.36
CA ILE A 86 15.92 -0.49 -16.97
C ILE A 86 16.90 -0.33 -18.13
N PRO A 87 17.98 0.45 -17.91
CA PRO A 87 19.03 0.60 -18.92
C PRO A 87 19.96 -0.62 -18.96
N SER A 88 20.57 -0.88 -20.10
CA SER A 88 21.58 -1.91 -20.26
C SER A 88 22.88 -1.53 -19.54
N PRO A 89 23.40 -2.35 -18.63
CA PRO A 89 24.73 -2.10 -18.02
C PRO A 89 25.90 -2.41 -18.96
N PHE A 90 25.62 -3.04 -20.10
CA PHE A 90 26.63 -3.47 -21.06
C PHE A 90 26.25 -3.06 -22.47
N GLU A 91 27.29 -2.90 -23.33
CA GLU A 91 27.12 -2.75 -24.77
C GLU A 91 27.29 -4.11 -25.45
N GLY A 92 26.34 -4.51 -26.29
CA GLY A 92 26.39 -5.80 -26.97
C GLY A 92 25.09 -6.20 -27.64
N LYS A 93 25.00 -7.45 -28.06
CA LYS A 93 23.79 -8.01 -28.71
C LYS A 93 22.95 -8.77 -27.70
N LEU A 94 21.67 -8.46 -27.61
CA LEU A 94 20.71 -9.18 -26.74
C LEU A 94 20.50 -10.60 -27.30
N VAL A 95 20.97 -11.62 -26.58
CA VAL A 95 20.95 -13.01 -27.05
C VAL A 95 19.70 -13.72 -26.63
N LYS A 96 19.25 -13.49 -25.39
CA LYS A 96 18.10 -14.21 -24.84
C LYS A 96 17.34 -13.37 -23.83
N ILE A 97 16.03 -13.35 -23.95
CA ILE A 97 15.07 -12.84 -22.98
C ILE A 97 14.65 -14.00 -22.07
N SER A 98 14.87 -13.87 -20.76
CA SER A 98 14.56 -14.94 -19.79
C SER A 98 13.21 -14.74 -19.08
N VAL A 99 12.64 -13.54 -19.15
CA VAL A 99 11.39 -13.16 -18.48
C VAL A 99 10.44 -12.56 -19.52
N THR A 100 9.22 -13.07 -19.57
CA THR A 100 8.20 -12.61 -20.52
C THR A 100 7.47 -11.36 -20.03
N GLU A 101 6.87 -10.60 -20.95
CA GLU A 101 6.01 -9.48 -20.62
C GLU A 101 4.83 -9.93 -19.73
N GLY A 102 4.56 -9.17 -18.66
CA GLY A 102 3.54 -9.47 -17.65
C GLY A 102 4.02 -10.35 -16.50
N GLU A 103 5.27 -10.78 -16.46
CA GLU A 103 5.84 -11.61 -15.40
C GLU A 103 6.46 -10.76 -14.29
N THR A 104 6.19 -11.11 -13.02
CA THR A 104 6.73 -10.42 -11.85
C THR A 104 8.02 -11.07 -11.39
N VAL A 105 9.08 -10.30 -11.28
CA VAL A 105 10.42 -10.77 -10.87
C VAL A 105 10.94 -10.00 -9.66
N ARG A 106 11.71 -10.69 -8.83
CA ARG A 106 12.35 -10.07 -7.66
C ARG A 106 13.63 -9.34 -8.06
N VAL A 107 14.00 -8.33 -7.26
CA VAL A 107 15.31 -7.65 -7.37
C VAL A 107 16.43 -8.68 -7.36
N GLY A 108 17.36 -8.57 -8.35
CA GLY A 108 18.46 -9.50 -8.56
C GLY A 108 18.15 -10.68 -9.48
N ALA A 109 16.91 -10.92 -9.90
CA ALA A 109 16.55 -11.95 -10.88
C ALA A 109 17.15 -11.63 -12.25
N VAL A 110 17.46 -12.67 -13.03
CA VAL A 110 18.03 -12.52 -14.38
C VAL A 110 16.92 -12.24 -15.37
N LEU A 111 16.95 -11.06 -15.99
CA LEU A 111 15.98 -10.62 -17.00
C LEU A 111 16.34 -11.13 -18.40
N GLY A 112 17.63 -11.10 -18.74
CA GLY A 112 18.12 -11.52 -20.05
C GLY A 112 19.63 -11.71 -20.10
N GLN A 113 20.14 -12.09 -21.28
CA GLN A 113 21.57 -12.29 -21.54
C GLN A 113 22.01 -11.47 -22.76
N ILE A 114 23.14 -10.78 -22.61
CA ILE A 114 23.75 -9.96 -23.66
C ILE A 114 25.15 -10.48 -23.99
N GLU A 115 25.48 -10.53 -25.25
CA GLU A 115 26.81 -10.91 -25.76
C GLU A 115 27.65 -9.65 -25.85
N VAL A 116 28.70 -9.56 -25.03
CA VAL A 116 29.57 -8.38 -24.93
C VAL A 116 30.89 -8.62 -25.69
N SER A 117 31.23 -7.71 -26.60
CA SER A 117 32.51 -7.69 -27.28
C SER A 117 33.55 -6.93 -26.45
N GLY A 118 34.23 -7.62 -25.51
CA GLY A 118 35.28 -7.03 -24.69
C GLY A 118 35.39 -7.66 -23.30
N ALA A 119 36.59 -7.72 -22.75
CA ALA A 119 36.90 -8.35 -21.46
C ALA A 119 36.09 -7.75 -20.29
N VAL A 120 35.33 -8.59 -19.62
CA VAL A 120 34.57 -8.23 -18.42
C VAL A 120 35.52 -8.28 -17.23
N ALA A 121 35.88 -7.13 -16.69
CA ALA A 121 36.49 -7.05 -15.35
C ALA A 121 35.41 -7.13 -14.30
N ALA A 122 35.31 -8.26 -13.60
CA ALA A 122 34.47 -8.41 -12.42
C ALA A 122 35.09 -7.60 -11.28
N THR A 123 34.37 -6.57 -10.83
CA THR A 123 34.66 -5.92 -9.56
C THR A 123 33.36 -5.78 -8.77
N SER A 124 33.19 -6.72 -7.86
CA SER A 124 32.24 -6.64 -6.77
C SER A 124 33.00 -6.36 -5.48
N THR A 125 32.81 -5.20 -4.85
CA THR A 125 32.95 -5.07 -3.38
C THR A 125 32.14 -3.85 -2.91
N PRO A 126 31.19 -4.00 -1.99
CA PRO A 126 30.50 -2.88 -1.38
C PRO A 126 31.37 -2.28 -0.28
N ALA A 127 31.61 -0.98 -0.35
CA ALA A 127 32.27 -0.22 0.70
C ALA A 127 31.29 0.01 1.86
N LYS A 128 31.72 -0.39 3.05
CA LYS A 128 31.12 -0.15 4.36
C LYS A 128 31.47 1.29 4.79
N PRO A 129 30.55 2.13 5.24
CA PRO A 129 30.93 3.39 5.87
C PRO A 129 31.38 3.15 7.31
N ALA A 130 32.48 3.79 7.67
CA ALA A 130 33.06 3.76 9.01
C ALA A 130 32.23 4.61 9.98
N HIS A 131 32.00 4.05 11.16
CA HIS A 131 31.56 4.78 12.34
C HIS A 131 32.73 5.59 12.90
N ASP A 132 32.46 6.83 13.24
CA ASP A 132 33.29 7.56 14.18
C ASP A 132 32.50 7.78 15.47
N ALA A 133 33.17 7.55 16.58
CA ALA A 133 32.65 7.49 17.93
C ALA A 133 32.89 8.83 18.65
N GLY A 134 31.93 9.22 19.49
CA GLY A 134 32.20 10.32 20.41
C GLY A 134 31.08 10.69 21.36
N ALA A 135 31.20 10.16 22.59
CA ALA A 135 30.80 10.74 23.88
C ALA A 135 29.32 10.69 24.36
N ALA A 136 29.07 9.78 25.27
CA ALA A 136 28.11 9.89 26.39
C ALA A 136 28.87 10.50 27.63
N PRO A 137 28.27 10.74 28.84
CA PRO A 137 26.87 10.71 29.27
C PRO A 137 26.48 11.89 30.21
N ALA A 138 25.20 12.00 30.58
CA ALA A 138 24.82 12.54 31.88
C ALA A 138 23.53 11.87 32.39
N GLU A 139 23.66 11.18 33.43
CA GLU A 139 22.72 10.49 34.30
C GLU A 139 21.98 11.51 35.19
N VAL A 140 20.66 11.45 35.28
CA VAL A 140 19.89 12.00 36.41
C VAL A 140 18.77 11.03 36.75
N THR A 141 18.88 10.47 37.95
CA THR A 141 17.95 9.57 38.64
C THR A 141 16.74 10.31 39.20
N PRO A 142 15.61 9.62 39.40
CA PRO A 142 14.37 10.17 39.94
C PRO A 142 14.20 9.88 41.45
N GLU A 143 13.42 10.69 42.12
CA GLU A 143 12.78 10.29 43.39
C GLU A 143 11.29 10.71 43.44
N PRO A 144 10.49 10.06 44.36
CA PRO A 144 9.07 9.83 44.12
C PRO A 144 8.17 10.70 44.98
N GLY A 145 6.96 10.96 44.49
CA GLY A 145 5.92 11.62 45.25
C GLY A 145 4.58 10.93 45.10
N GLY A 146 4.09 10.30 46.14
CA GLY A 146 2.82 9.61 46.24
C GLY A 146 1.62 10.54 46.33
N GLY A 147 0.45 10.05 45.95
CA GLY A 147 -0.84 10.71 46.13
C GLY A 147 -1.98 9.74 45.82
N GLN A 148 -2.74 9.45 46.82
CA GLN A 148 -3.81 8.48 46.99
C GLN A 148 -5.01 8.73 46.04
N ALA A 149 -5.64 7.61 45.72
CA ALA A 149 -7.00 7.55 45.14
C ALA A 149 -8.09 7.98 46.15
N PRO A 150 -9.27 8.25 45.68
CA PRO A 150 -10.42 7.60 46.30
C PRO A 150 -11.35 6.86 45.29
N SER A 151 -11.77 5.71 45.79
CA SER A 151 -12.79 4.83 45.29
C SER A 151 -14.16 5.52 45.19
N ASN A 152 -14.91 5.22 44.17
CA ASN A 152 -16.38 5.14 44.35
C ASN A 152 -16.95 4.04 43.46
N ALA A 153 -17.55 3.08 44.12
CA ALA A 153 -18.32 1.99 43.54
C ALA A 153 -19.72 2.46 43.19
N ALA A 154 -20.20 2.11 42.03
CA ALA A 154 -21.65 2.00 41.78
C ALA A 154 -21.90 0.80 40.88
N ALA A 155 -22.72 -0.10 41.37
CA ALA A 155 -23.11 -1.37 40.81
C ALA A 155 -23.98 -1.20 39.54
N ALA A 156 -23.72 -2.02 38.52
CA ALA A 156 -24.68 -2.34 37.47
C ALA A 156 -24.71 -3.87 37.30
N ALA A 157 -25.93 -4.40 37.24
CA ALA A 157 -26.30 -5.81 37.20
C ALA A 157 -25.86 -6.52 35.92
N PRO A 158 -25.76 -7.85 35.91
CA PRO A 158 -25.19 -8.62 34.81
C PRO A 158 -26.21 -8.91 33.71
N VAL A 159 -25.79 -8.72 32.48
CA VAL A 159 -26.46 -9.25 31.28
C VAL A 159 -25.92 -10.67 31.07
N GLU A 160 -26.84 -11.65 31.04
CA GLU A 160 -26.52 -13.05 30.72
C GLU A 160 -26.10 -13.20 29.26
N ASP A 161 -24.86 -13.61 29.06
CA ASP A 161 -24.40 -14.13 27.77
C ASP A 161 -24.34 -15.66 27.80
N ARG A 162 -25.23 -16.28 27.02
CA ARG A 162 -25.30 -17.72 26.80
C ARG A 162 -24.48 -18.09 25.59
N SER A 163 -23.17 -18.33 25.78
CA SER A 163 -22.38 -19.06 24.79
C SER A 163 -21.17 -19.75 25.42
N GLY A 164 -21.16 -21.09 25.36
CA GLY A 164 -19.96 -21.92 25.49
C GLY A 164 -19.59 -22.30 26.93
N GLU A 165 -20.16 -23.40 27.40
CA GLU A 165 -19.86 -24.12 28.64
C GLU A 165 -18.44 -24.69 28.61
N ARG A 166 -17.44 -23.86 28.82
CA ARG A 166 -16.09 -24.30 29.23
C ARG A 166 -16.12 -24.44 30.75
N ALA A 167 -16.03 -25.70 31.25
CA ALA A 167 -15.99 -26.03 32.65
C ALA A 167 -15.05 -25.08 33.41
N ARG A 168 -15.59 -24.24 34.32
CA ARG A 168 -14.81 -23.31 35.15
C ARG A 168 -14.05 -24.10 36.20
N LEU A 169 -12.80 -24.46 35.91
CA LEU A 169 -11.90 -25.15 36.83
C LEU A 169 -11.55 -24.22 38.01
N SER A 170 -11.62 -24.75 39.23
CA SER A 170 -11.19 -24.01 40.43
C SER A 170 -9.66 -23.77 40.39
N PRO A 171 -9.15 -22.69 41.02
CA PRO A 171 -7.71 -22.43 41.09
C PRO A 171 -6.88 -23.59 41.66
N ALA A 172 -7.43 -24.33 42.64
CA ALA A 172 -6.78 -25.48 43.25
C ALA A 172 -6.69 -26.66 42.27
N VAL A 173 -7.74 -26.94 41.49
CA VAL A 173 -7.74 -27.99 40.46
C VAL A 173 -6.78 -27.67 39.33
N ARG A 174 -6.70 -26.42 38.93
CA ARG A 174 -5.76 -25.94 37.90
C ARG A 174 -4.31 -26.09 38.30
N LYS A 175 -4.00 -25.75 39.57
CA LYS A 175 -2.64 -25.90 40.14
C LYS A 175 -2.24 -27.36 40.20
N LEU A 176 -3.12 -28.23 40.69
CA LEU A 176 -2.84 -29.65 40.86
C LEU A 176 -2.70 -30.35 39.50
N ALA A 177 -3.53 -30.01 38.50
CA ALA A 177 -3.45 -30.53 37.14
C ALA A 177 -2.11 -30.13 36.48
N ALA A 178 -1.66 -28.87 36.67
CA ALA A 178 -0.37 -28.40 36.17
C ALA A 178 0.82 -29.08 36.84
N GLU A 179 0.72 -29.37 38.15
CA GLU A 179 1.77 -30.05 38.94
C GLU A 179 2.00 -31.52 38.50
N HIS A 180 0.93 -32.17 37.99
CA HIS A 180 0.97 -33.54 37.50
C HIS A 180 0.93 -33.66 35.96
N GLY A 181 1.01 -32.56 35.22
CA GLY A 181 1.05 -32.56 33.75
C GLY A 181 -0.22 -33.07 33.06
N ILE A 182 -1.39 -32.97 33.73
CA ILE A 182 -2.66 -33.46 33.22
C ILE A 182 -3.53 -32.31 32.70
N ASP A 183 -4.07 -32.44 31.49
CA ASP A 183 -5.04 -31.50 31.00
C ASP A 183 -6.43 -31.74 31.65
N ALA A 184 -6.76 -30.86 32.61
CA ALA A 184 -7.99 -30.93 33.35
C ALA A 184 -9.25 -30.73 32.44
N GLY A 185 -9.09 -30.22 31.21
CA GLY A 185 -10.16 -30.07 30.23
C GLY A 185 -10.63 -31.41 29.63
N THR A 186 -9.81 -32.45 29.72
CA THR A 186 -10.10 -33.82 29.18
C THR A 186 -10.72 -34.73 30.22
N LEU A 187 -10.73 -34.32 31.51
CA LEU A 187 -11.25 -35.13 32.59
C LEU A 187 -12.77 -34.99 32.74
N ARG A 188 -13.47 -36.10 32.97
CA ARG A 188 -14.90 -36.11 33.29
C ARG A 188 -15.07 -35.76 34.77
N GLY A 189 -15.60 -34.56 35.08
CA GLY A 189 -15.77 -34.12 36.45
C GLY A 189 -16.90 -34.85 37.18
N SER A 190 -16.66 -35.28 38.42
CA SER A 190 -17.64 -35.92 39.32
C SER A 190 -18.41 -34.94 40.19
N GLY A 191 -18.03 -33.66 40.18
CA GLY A 191 -18.67 -32.63 41.00
C GLY A 191 -20.03 -32.15 40.50
N MET A 192 -20.75 -31.42 41.34
CA MET A 192 -22.11 -30.90 41.03
C MET A 192 -22.09 -30.06 39.75
N GLY A 193 -22.89 -30.45 38.75
CA GLY A 193 -22.92 -29.81 37.44
C GLY A 193 -21.77 -30.19 36.51
N GLY A 194 -21.12 -31.37 36.72
CA GLY A 194 -20.05 -31.87 35.84
C GLY A 194 -18.70 -31.18 36.05
N ARG A 195 -18.51 -30.49 37.19
CA ARG A 195 -17.24 -29.82 37.51
C ARG A 195 -16.16 -30.82 37.86
N VAL A 196 -14.94 -30.62 37.32
CA VAL A 196 -13.77 -31.41 37.69
C VAL A 196 -13.33 -31.03 39.13
N THR A 197 -13.24 -32.03 40.00
CA THR A 197 -12.82 -31.91 41.38
C THR A 197 -11.33 -32.27 41.55
N ARG A 198 -10.79 -31.99 42.73
CA ARG A 198 -9.43 -32.39 43.08
C ARG A 198 -9.22 -33.91 43.04
N ASP A 199 -10.27 -34.65 43.47
CA ASP A 199 -10.22 -36.13 43.49
C ASP A 199 -10.24 -36.73 42.10
N ASP A 200 -10.88 -36.09 41.12
CA ASP A 200 -10.83 -36.53 39.73
C ASP A 200 -9.42 -36.39 39.12
N VAL A 201 -8.69 -35.34 39.47
CA VAL A 201 -7.31 -35.17 39.03
C VAL A 201 -6.41 -36.24 39.71
N LEU A 202 -6.57 -36.48 40.99
CA LEU A 202 -5.80 -37.50 41.71
C LEU A 202 -6.10 -38.91 41.24
N ALA A 203 -7.35 -39.20 40.89
CA ALA A 203 -7.73 -40.48 40.32
C ALA A 203 -7.09 -40.70 38.95
N ALA A 204 -7.00 -39.63 38.12
CA ALA A 204 -6.32 -39.71 36.84
C ALA A 204 -4.80 -39.90 36.97
N VAL A 205 -4.18 -39.37 38.00
CA VAL A 205 -2.76 -39.60 38.36
C VAL A 205 -2.56 -41.08 38.77
N GLY A 206 -3.51 -41.65 39.61
CA GLY A 206 -3.41 -43.01 40.14
C GLY A 206 -3.64 -44.11 39.11
N THR A 207 -4.33 -43.83 38.02
CA THR A 207 -4.63 -44.82 36.94
C THR A 207 -3.55 -44.89 35.85
N GLY A 208 -2.44 -44.16 36.00
CA GLY A 208 -1.29 -44.25 35.09
C GLY A 208 -1.59 -43.88 33.64
N ALA A 209 -2.65 -43.10 33.41
CA ALA A 209 -2.95 -42.55 32.12
C ALA A 209 -2.01 -41.38 31.75
N ALA A 210 -0.70 -41.69 31.78
CA ALA A 210 0.27 -40.91 31.01
C ALA A 210 -0.06 -41.16 29.53
N THR A 211 -1.03 -40.44 29.05
CA THR A 211 -1.37 -40.44 27.62
C THR A 211 -0.15 -39.92 26.89
N GLN A 212 0.47 -40.79 26.10
CA GLN A 212 1.42 -40.38 25.07
C GLN A 212 0.89 -39.11 24.43
N ALA A 213 1.64 -38.04 24.58
CA ALA A 213 1.45 -36.85 23.76
C ALA A 213 1.63 -37.33 22.30
N GLN A 214 0.55 -37.68 21.63
CA GLN A 214 0.53 -37.62 20.20
C GLN A 214 0.87 -36.21 19.82
N ALA A 215 2.07 -36.04 19.25
CA ALA A 215 2.46 -34.82 18.60
C ALA A 215 1.31 -34.43 17.68
N SER A 216 0.60 -33.37 18.04
CA SER A 216 -0.35 -32.74 17.16
C SER A 216 0.38 -32.44 15.87
N PRO A 217 -0.14 -32.84 14.71
CA PRO A 217 0.45 -32.39 13.44
C PRO A 217 0.56 -30.86 13.50
N PRO A 218 1.66 -30.27 12.97
CA PRO A 218 1.82 -28.82 12.95
C PRO A 218 0.52 -28.20 12.42
N PRO A 219 0.07 -27.05 12.98
CA PRO A 219 -1.18 -26.45 12.57
C PRO A 219 -1.18 -26.38 11.05
N SER A 220 -2.10 -27.12 10.43
CA SER A 220 -2.33 -27.05 9.00
C SER A 220 -2.44 -25.57 8.67
N LYS A 221 -1.53 -25.03 7.86
CA LYS A 221 -1.69 -23.70 7.27
C LYS A 221 -3.14 -23.64 6.83
N ALA A 222 -3.88 -22.65 7.34
CA ALA A 222 -5.21 -22.36 6.83
C ALA A 222 -5.12 -22.47 5.30
N PRO A 223 -6.00 -23.19 4.63
CA PRO A 223 -5.94 -23.30 3.19
C PRO A 223 -5.84 -21.87 2.67
N ALA A 224 -4.75 -21.59 1.95
CA ALA A 224 -4.69 -20.37 1.15
C ALA A 224 -6.01 -20.36 0.36
N PRO A 225 -6.68 -19.19 0.22
CA PRO A 225 -7.90 -19.13 -0.55
C PRO A 225 -7.61 -19.84 -1.86
N GLU A 226 -8.29 -20.97 -2.08
CA GLU A 226 -8.12 -21.78 -3.29
C GLU A 226 -8.25 -20.81 -4.44
N SER A 227 -7.19 -20.68 -5.22
CA SER A 227 -7.22 -19.97 -6.49
C SER A 227 -8.38 -20.60 -7.25
N GLY A 228 -9.51 -19.88 -7.27
CA GLY A 228 -10.75 -20.43 -7.80
C GLY A 228 -10.46 -21.09 -9.13
N THR A 229 -10.91 -22.30 -9.31
CA THR A 229 -10.86 -23.03 -10.58
C THR A 229 -11.24 -22.03 -11.67
N PRO A 230 -10.41 -21.79 -12.70
CA PRO A 230 -10.71 -20.79 -13.71
C PRO A 230 -12.13 -21.04 -14.21
N ALA A 231 -13.02 -20.08 -14.02
CA ALA A 231 -14.40 -20.19 -14.46
C ALA A 231 -14.35 -20.54 -15.95
N LYS A 232 -15.05 -21.60 -16.37
CA LYS A 232 -15.19 -21.92 -17.79
C LYS A 232 -15.94 -20.77 -18.44
N ILE A 233 -15.22 -19.96 -19.21
CA ILE A 233 -15.77 -18.82 -19.93
C ILE A 233 -16.60 -19.38 -21.10
N ASP A 234 -17.88 -19.03 -21.17
CA ASP A 234 -18.73 -19.28 -22.33
C ASP A 234 -18.34 -18.28 -23.45
N ALA A 235 -17.47 -18.73 -24.36
CA ALA A 235 -16.89 -17.91 -25.42
C ALA A 235 -17.92 -17.23 -26.35
N GLY A 236 -19.21 -17.60 -26.24
CA GLY A 236 -20.28 -16.94 -27.01
C GLY A 236 -20.99 -15.80 -26.25
N ARG A 237 -20.87 -15.75 -24.93
CA ARG A 237 -21.60 -14.83 -24.04
C ARG A 237 -20.71 -14.08 -23.05
N GLU A 238 -19.47 -14.49 -22.90
CA GLU A 238 -18.51 -13.95 -21.93
C GLU A 238 -17.19 -13.63 -22.64
N GLU A 239 -16.60 -12.50 -22.30
CA GLU A 239 -15.32 -12.04 -22.82
C GLU A 239 -14.34 -11.87 -21.64
N LEU A 240 -13.18 -12.51 -21.70
CA LEU A 240 -12.10 -12.31 -20.76
C LEU A 240 -11.26 -11.11 -21.17
N VAL A 241 -11.43 -9.97 -20.49
CA VAL A 241 -10.60 -8.78 -20.68
C VAL A 241 -9.38 -8.85 -19.77
N LYS A 242 -8.18 -8.88 -20.36
CA LYS A 242 -6.93 -8.82 -19.61
C LYS A 242 -6.79 -7.46 -18.93
N LEU A 243 -6.47 -7.48 -17.63
CA LEU A 243 -6.23 -6.26 -16.86
C LEU A 243 -4.86 -5.67 -17.20
N SER A 244 -4.81 -4.34 -17.32
CA SER A 244 -3.52 -3.62 -17.35
C SER A 244 -2.78 -3.77 -16.01
N VAL A 245 -1.46 -3.62 -16.02
CA VAL A 245 -0.63 -3.65 -14.81
C VAL A 245 -1.10 -2.62 -13.79
N MET A 246 -1.38 -1.39 -14.24
CA MET A 246 -1.93 -0.32 -13.39
C MET A 246 -3.25 -0.76 -12.73
N ARG A 247 -4.20 -1.35 -13.47
CA ARG A 247 -5.49 -1.80 -12.91
C ARG A 247 -5.31 -2.88 -11.85
N ARG A 248 -4.36 -3.79 -12.06
CA ARG A 248 -4.03 -4.84 -11.10
C ARG A 248 -3.44 -4.25 -9.81
N SER A 249 -2.46 -3.35 -9.94
CA SER A 249 -1.85 -2.66 -8.80
C SER A 249 -2.87 -1.87 -7.98
N ILE A 250 -3.79 -1.15 -8.64
CA ILE A 250 -4.90 -0.46 -7.95
C ILE A 250 -5.76 -1.47 -7.17
N ALA A 251 -6.14 -2.60 -7.79
CA ALA A 251 -6.97 -3.61 -7.14
C ALA A 251 -6.29 -4.18 -5.89
N GLU A 252 -5.03 -4.55 -5.99
CA GLU A 252 -4.23 -5.07 -4.87
C GLU A 252 -4.09 -4.05 -3.74
N HIS A 253 -3.84 -2.78 -4.08
CA HIS A 253 -3.76 -1.69 -3.11
C HIS A 253 -5.10 -1.49 -2.37
N MET A 254 -6.22 -1.51 -3.07
CA MET A 254 -7.56 -1.37 -2.46
C MET A 254 -7.92 -2.55 -1.56
N VAL A 255 -7.65 -3.80 -2.00
CA VAL A 255 -7.85 -4.99 -1.17
C VAL A 255 -6.99 -4.93 0.09
N ARG A 256 -5.72 -4.57 -0.05
CA ARG A 256 -4.80 -4.41 1.08
C ARG A 256 -5.31 -3.35 2.06
N SER A 257 -5.77 -2.21 1.56
CA SER A 257 -6.31 -1.14 2.41
C SER A 257 -7.50 -1.62 3.25
N LEU A 258 -8.47 -2.31 2.65
CA LEU A 258 -9.63 -2.86 3.37
C LEU A 258 -9.26 -3.96 4.36
N ALA A 259 -8.24 -4.78 4.02
CA ALA A 259 -7.80 -5.89 4.88
C ALA A 259 -7.00 -5.42 6.10
N THR A 260 -6.25 -4.30 5.97
CA THR A 260 -5.34 -3.83 7.02
C THR A 260 -5.92 -2.74 7.92
N SER A 261 -6.80 -1.90 7.39
CA SER A 261 -7.42 -0.81 8.15
C SER A 261 -8.88 -1.11 8.45
N PRO A 262 -9.30 -1.19 9.72
CA PRO A 262 -10.73 -1.23 10.09
C PRO A 262 -11.37 0.11 9.71
N HIS A 263 -12.02 0.14 8.53
CA HIS A 263 -12.68 1.35 8.05
C HIS A 263 -13.94 1.65 8.84
N ALA A 264 -14.04 2.86 9.38
CA ALA A 264 -15.29 3.47 9.76
C ALA A 264 -15.53 4.72 8.91
N TRP A 265 -16.76 5.18 8.82
CA TRP A 265 -17.10 6.39 8.07
C TRP A 265 -18.21 7.17 8.74
N THR A 266 -18.24 8.46 8.48
CA THR A 266 -19.28 9.38 8.95
C THR A 266 -19.59 10.42 7.87
N LEU A 267 -20.79 10.97 7.91
CA LEU A 267 -21.29 11.95 6.96
C LEU A 267 -21.88 13.15 7.71
N GLN A 268 -21.61 14.35 7.19
CA GLN A 268 -22.30 15.56 7.61
C GLN A 268 -22.79 16.37 6.41
N GLU A 269 -24.01 16.89 6.51
CA GLU A 269 -24.59 17.81 5.54
C GLU A 269 -24.18 19.25 5.88
N VAL A 270 -23.85 20.03 4.85
CA VAL A 270 -23.28 21.39 4.97
C VAL A 270 -24.00 22.36 4.04
N ASP A 271 -24.37 23.53 4.53
CA ASP A 271 -24.85 24.66 3.71
C ASP A 271 -23.66 25.42 3.10
N VAL A 272 -23.45 25.28 1.80
CA VAL A 272 -22.38 25.95 1.05
C VAL A 272 -22.90 27.11 0.19
N THR A 273 -24.09 27.63 0.51
CA THR A 273 -24.76 28.66 -0.30
C THR A 273 -23.89 29.92 -0.50
N ASN A 274 -23.23 30.39 0.57
CA ASN A 274 -22.37 31.58 0.48
C ASN A 274 -21.17 31.33 -0.43
N LEU A 275 -20.53 30.18 -0.30
CA LEU A 275 -19.40 29.77 -1.14
C LEU A 275 -19.80 29.65 -2.62
N VAL A 276 -20.96 29.02 -2.90
CA VAL A 276 -21.49 28.88 -4.26
C VAL A 276 -21.74 30.25 -4.90
N ARG A 277 -22.45 31.14 -4.20
CA ARG A 277 -22.73 32.49 -4.70
C ARG A 277 -21.46 33.27 -5.00
N TYR A 278 -20.50 33.24 -4.11
CA TYR A 278 -19.18 33.89 -4.33
C TYR A 278 -18.47 33.32 -5.54
N ARG A 279 -18.29 32.00 -5.58
CA ARG A 279 -17.59 31.34 -6.68
C ARG A 279 -18.26 31.64 -8.03
N ASP A 280 -19.61 31.62 -8.08
CA ASP A 280 -20.34 31.89 -9.33
C ASP A 280 -20.22 33.36 -9.78
N ALA A 281 -20.13 34.30 -8.85
CA ALA A 281 -19.85 35.70 -9.14
C ALA A 281 -18.42 35.95 -9.64
N GLU A 282 -17.42 35.25 -9.04
CA GLU A 282 -16.02 35.55 -9.29
C GLU A 282 -15.36 34.68 -10.36
N LYS A 283 -15.94 33.55 -10.76
CA LYS A 283 -15.30 32.53 -11.63
C LYS A 283 -14.78 33.11 -12.94
N GLU A 284 -15.51 33.98 -13.60
CA GLU A 284 -15.12 34.56 -14.89
C GLU A 284 -14.03 35.61 -14.72
N THR A 285 -14.18 36.49 -13.72
CA THR A 285 -13.17 37.51 -13.35
C THR A 285 -11.86 36.85 -12.94
N PHE A 286 -11.94 35.81 -12.13
CA PHE A 286 -10.75 35.05 -11.72
C PHE A 286 -10.06 34.39 -12.91
N LYS A 287 -10.83 33.76 -13.80
CA LYS A 287 -10.30 33.14 -15.01
C LYS A 287 -9.65 34.15 -15.94
N ALA A 288 -10.29 35.33 -16.14
CA ALA A 288 -9.73 36.39 -16.95
C ALA A 288 -8.41 36.94 -16.37
N ARG A 289 -8.32 37.06 -15.03
CA ARG A 289 -7.15 37.62 -14.34
C ARG A 289 -5.99 36.62 -14.21
N HIS A 290 -6.29 35.35 -13.93
CA HIS A 290 -5.27 34.33 -13.59
C HIS A 290 -5.13 33.22 -14.64
N GLY A 291 -5.97 33.19 -15.69
CA GLY A 291 -5.94 32.15 -16.72
C GLY A 291 -6.35 30.75 -16.23
N LYS A 292 -6.82 30.60 -15.00
CA LYS A 292 -7.15 29.32 -14.34
C LYS A 292 -8.62 29.27 -13.92
N ALA A 293 -9.22 28.07 -13.98
CA ALA A 293 -10.60 27.89 -13.55
C ALA A 293 -10.73 27.92 -12.02
N LEU A 294 -11.65 28.72 -11.50
CA LEU A 294 -12.00 28.74 -10.08
C LEU A 294 -13.04 27.66 -9.79
N THR A 295 -12.61 26.54 -9.21
CA THR A 295 -13.48 25.45 -8.78
C THR A 295 -13.74 25.52 -7.28
N TYR A 296 -14.56 24.59 -6.73
CA TYR A 296 -14.79 24.51 -5.26
C TYR A 296 -13.62 23.88 -4.51
N MET A 297 -12.83 23.04 -5.16
CA MET A 297 -11.75 22.27 -4.53
C MET A 297 -10.72 23.12 -3.77
N PRO A 298 -10.20 24.24 -4.30
CA PRO A 298 -9.23 25.08 -3.58
C PRO A 298 -9.75 25.56 -2.22
N PHE A 299 -11.03 25.91 -2.14
CA PHE A 299 -11.64 26.36 -0.88
C PHE A 299 -11.69 25.21 0.15
N VAL A 300 -12.09 24.03 -0.30
CA VAL A 300 -12.15 22.85 0.58
C VAL A 300 -10.75 22.44 1.02
N VAL A 301 -9.75 22.45 0.12
CA VAL A 301 -8.35 22.12 0.45
C VAL A 301 -7.82 23.08 1.50
N GLN A 302 -8.00 24.40 1.33
CA GLN A 302 -7.54 25.38 2.29
C GLN A 302 -8.19 25.16 3.67
N ILE A 303 -9.51 24.99 3.72
CA ILE A 303 -10.24 24.75 4.96
C ILE A 303 -9.80 23.43 5.60
N ALA A 304 -9.65 22.35 4.81
CA ALA A 304 -9.20 21.06 5.30
C ALA A 304 -7.78 21.15 5.91
N CYS A 305 -6.84 21.82 5.26
CA CYS A 305 -5.50 22.05 5.79
C CYS A 305 -5.53 22.76 7.15
N ASP A 306 -6.34 23.81 7.27
CA ASP A 306 -6.47 24.57 8.52
C ASP A 306 -7.11 23.75 9.65
N VAL A 307 -8.05 22.86 9.33
CA VAL A 307 -8.71 22.01 10.31
C VAL A 307 -7.80 20.80 10.67
N ILE A 308 -7.08 20.22 9.73
CA ILE A 308 -6.11 19.12 9.99
C ILE A 308 -5.08 19.54 11.04
N LYS A 309 -4.64 20.81 11.05
CA LYS A 309 -3.72 21.32 12.08
C LYS A 309 -4.29 21.24 13.50
N GLN A 310 -5.62 21.25 13.65
CA GLN A 310 -6.32 21.10 14.94
C GLN A 310 -6.55 19.63 15.29
N PHE A 311 -6.57 18.75 14.28
CA PHE A 311 -6.81 17.31 14.42
C PHE A 311 -5.66 16.50 13.81
N PRO A 312 -4.44 16.54 14.38
CA PRO A 312 -3.25 15.98 13.75
C PRO A 312 -3.30 14.45 13.55
N TRP A 313 -4.15 13.74 14.30
CA TRP A 313 -4.35 12.30 14.14
C TRP A 313 -4.94 11.92 12.78
N LEU A 314 -5.70 12.80 12.13
CA LEU A 314 -6.21 12.59 10.77
C LEU A 314 -5.09 12.65 9.71
N ASN A 315 -3.94 13.27 10.06
CA ASN A 315 -2.78 13.42 9.19
C ASN A 315 -1.63 12.53 9.67
N SER A 316 -1.90 11.25 9.80
CA SER A 316 -0.98 10.29 10.41
C SER A 316 -0.91 8.97 9.63
N THR A 317 -0.05 8.09 10.10
CA THR A 317 0.13 6.73 9.57
C THR A 317 0.26 5.75 10.73
N TRP A 318 -0.46 4.63 10.65
CA TRP A 318 -0.28 3.50 11.56
C TRP A 318 0.99 2.73 11.23
N THR A 319 1.80 2.41 12.24
CA THR A 319 2.95 1.49 12.15
C THR A 319 2.88 0.48 13.30
N ASP A 320 3.68 -0.58 13.24
CA ASP A 320 3.74 -1.58 14.30
C ASP A 320 4.28 -1.02 15.61
N ASP A 321 5.11 0.05 15.55
CA ASP A 321 5.68 0.73 16.72
C ASP A 321 4.77 1.84 17.28
N GLY A 322 3.70 2.22 16.54
CA GLY A 322 2.77 3.29 16.97
C GLY A 322 2.22 4.13 15.83
N VAL A 323 1.72 5.32 16.14
CA VAL A 323 1.14 6.26 15.17
C VAL A 323 2.10 7.40 14.87
N VAL A 324 2.48 7.53 13.59
CA VAL A 324 3.37 8.61 13.13
C VAL A 324 2.55 9.82 12.71
N LEU A 325 2.55 10.89 13.50
CA LEU A 325 1.90 12.17 13.18
C LEU A 325 2.76 12.97 12.21
N LYS A 326 2.18 13.36 11.07
CA LYS A 326 2.86 14.19 10.07
C LYS A 326 2.70 15.68 10.43
N ARG A 327 3.78 16.44 10.47
CA ARG A 327 3.78 17.86 10.77
C ARG A 327 3.68 18.75 9.52
N TYR A 328 3.59 18.17 8.35
CA TYR A 328 3.38 18.78 7.05
C TYR A 328 2.11 18.20 6.42
N ILE A 329 1.49 18.91 5.50
CA ILE A 329 0.25 18.46 4.85
C ILE A 329 0.48 18.36 3.35
N ASN A 330 0.66 17.14 2.88
CA ASN A 330 0.70 16.79 1.47
C ASN A 330 -0.68 16.25 1.06
N MET A 331 -1.46 17.09 0.37
CA MET A 331 -2.84 16.78 0.04
C MET A 331 -2.93 15.93 -1.22
N GLY A 332 -3.34 14.67 -1.11
CA GLY A 332 -3.72 13.84 -2.25
C GLY A 332 -5.05 14.31 -2.84
N ILE A 333 -5.10 14.50 -4.13
CA ILE A 333 -6.32 14.91 -4.86
C ILE A 333 -6.73 13.79 -5.80
N ALA A 334 -7.88 13.18 -5.54
CA ALA A 334 -8.37 12.11 -6.41
C ALA A 334 -8.82 12.66 -7.78
N VAL A 335 -8.23 12.15 -8.85
CA VAL A 335 -8.52 12.56 -10.23
C VAL A 335 -8.92 11.34 -11.04
N SER A 336 -10.11 11.39 -11.65
CA SER A 336 -10.57 10.36 -12.59
C SER A 336 -9.84 10.51 -13.92
N ILE A 337 -9.32 9.38 -14.41
CA ILE A 337 -8.69 9.23 -15.73
C ILE A 337 -9.36 8.06 -16.46
N PRO A 338 -9.21 7.93 -17.80
CA PRO A 338 -9.86 6.83 -18.55
C PRO A 338 -9.51 5.44 -18.01
N ASP A 339 -8.29 5.25 -17.53
CA ASP A 339 -7.78 3.95 -17.05
C ASP A 339 -8.14 3.67 -15.58
N GLY A 340 -8.73 4.63 -14.84
CA GLY A 340 -9.10 4.47 -13.44
C GLY A 340 -9.09 5.76 -12.64
N LEU A 341 -8.61 5.67 -11.39
CA LEU A 341 -8.44 6.80 -10.48
C LEU A 341 -6.96 6.92 -10.09
N ILE A 342 -6.42 8.12 -10.20
CA ILE A 342 -5.08 8.44 -9.71
C ILE A 342 -5.15 9.52 -8.63
N VAL A 343 -4.24 9.49 -7.66
CA VAL A 343 -4.22 10.44 -6.55
C VAL A 343 -2.90 11.21 -6.55
N PRO A 344 -2.75 12.22 -7.44
CA PRO A 344 -1.60 13.10 -7.36
C PRO A 344 -1.60 13.93 -6.08
N VAL A 345 -0.43 14.33 -5.64
CA VAL A 345 -0.16 14.90 -4.32
C VAL A 345 0.31 16.36 -4.45
N LEU A 346 -0.45 17.25 -3.87
CA LEU A 346 -0.07 18.64 -3.69
C LEU A 346 0.80 18.75 -2.43
N LYS A 347 2.09 18.98 -2.60
CA LYS A 347 3.05 19.08 -1.49
C LYS A 347 2.84 20.36 -0.72
N ASP A 348 3.02 20.29 0.62
CA ASP A 348 2.95 21.42 1.54
C ASP A 348 1.74 22.35 1.29
N ALA A 349 0.57 21.72 1.05
CA ALA A 349 -0.66 22.41 0.64
C ALA A 349 -1.10 23.50 1.64
N ASP A 350 -0.70 23.37 2.89
CA ASP A 350 -1.00 24.32 3.97
C ASP A 350 -0.13 25.60 3.95
N GLN A 351 0.95 25.61 3.16
CA GLN A 351 1.85 26.76 3.00
C GLN A 351 1.46 27.65 1.82
N LEU A 352 0.64 27.12 0.87
CA LEU A 352 0.29 27.84 -0.34
C LEU A 352 -0.75 28.93 -0.08
N GLY A 353 -0.57 30.09 -0.67
CA GLY A 353 -1.59 31.12 -0.81
C GLY A 353 -2.72 30.64 -1.73
N PHE A 354 -3.92 31.25 -1.61
CA PHE A 354 -5.11 30.76 -2.35
C PHE A 354 -4.90 30.74 -3.87
N THR A 355 -4.31 31.79 -4.45
CA THR A 355 -4.07 31.88 -5.89
C THR A 355 -3.06 30.82 -6.36
N GLU A 356 -2.02 30.59 -5.57
CA GLU A 356 -1.02 29.53 -5.82
C GLU A 356 -1.67 28.16 -5.74
N LEU A 357 -2.51 27.93 -4.72
CA LEU A 357 -3.27 26.71 -4.53
C LEU A 357 -4.18 26.41 -5.75
N VAL A 358 -4.91 27.42 -6.25
CA VAL A 358 -5.73 27.28 -7.47
C VAL A 358 -4.86 26.90 -8.66
N SER A 359 -3.73 27.58 -8.85
CA SER A 359 -2.82 27.32 -9.98
C SER A 359 -2.22 25.91 -9.91
N ALA A 360 -1.71 25.52 -8.74
CA ALA A 360 -1.11 24.20 -8.52
C ALA A 360 -2.12 23.05 -8.70
N LEU A 361 -3.35 23.21 -8.20
CA LEU A 361 -4.41 22.23 -8.39
C LEU A 361 -4.80 22.07 -9.85
N ASN A 362 -4.96 23.18 -10.60
CA ASN A 362 -5.29 23.11 -12.03
C ASN A 362 -4.16 22.40 -12.81
N ASP A 363 -2.89 22.74 -12.56
CA ASP A 363 -1.74 22.11 -13.19
C ASP A 363 -1.68 20.60 -12.89
N LEU A 364 -1.82 20.24 -11.62
CA LEU A 364 -1.77 18.86 -11.16
C LEU A 364 -2.87 17.99 -11.83
N VAL A 365 -4.10 18.52 -11.90
CA VAL A 365 -5.24 17.84 -12.55
C VAL A 365 -5.03 17.75 -14.07
N GLU A 366 -4.48 18.78 -14.71
CA GLU A 366 -4.17 18.76 -16.13
C GLU A 366 -3.11 17.72 -16.46
N ARG A 367 -2.01 17.69 -15.69
CA ARG A 367 -0.95 16.67 -15.85
C ARG A 367 -1.48 15.26 -15.60
N ALA A 368 -2.37 15.07 -14.64
CA ALA A 368 -3.02 13.78 -14.39
C ALA A 368 -3.82 13.30 -15.61
N ARG A 369 -4.66 14.17 -16.18
CA ARG A 369 -5.51 13.84 -17.33
C ARG A 369 -4.74 13.63 -18.62
N THR A 370 -3.60 14.32 -18.78
CA THR A 370 -2.73 14.22 -19.97
C THR A 370 -1.63 13.17 -19.81
N LYS A 371 -1.65 12.35 -18.74
CA LYS A 371 -0.64 11.31 -18.42
C LYS A 371 0.79 11.87 -18.32
N LYS A 372 0.93 13.10 -17.84
CA LYS A 372 2.24 13.79 -17.67
C LYS A 372 2.66 13.88 -16.21
N LEU A 373 2.05 13.09 -15.32
CA LEU A 373 2.49 13.02 -13.93
C LEU A 373 3.84 12.30 -13.85
N LYS A 374 4.69 12.81 -12.98
CA LYS A 374 5.93 12.14 -12.61
C LYS A 374 5.70 11.22 -11.41
N PRO A 375 6.58 10.23 -11.18
CA PRO A 375 6.48 9.35 -10.01
C PRO A 375 6.39 10.10 -8.67
N GLU A 376 7.13 11.18 -8.53
CA GLU A 376 7.13 12.04 -7.34
C GLU A 376 5.81 12.77 -7.09
N ASP A 377 5.01 12.97 -8.15
CA ASP A 377 3.70 13.63 -8.05
C ASP A 377 2.63 12.76 -7.37
N VAL A 378 2.83 11.45 -7.29
CA VAL A 378 1.86 10.51 -6.70
C VAL A 378 2.30 9.92 -5.35
N GLN A 379 3.47 10.36 -4.85
CA GLN A 379 4.06 9.83 -3.63
C GLN A 379 4.04 10.83 -2.48
N GLY A 380 4.07 10.30 -1.25
CA GLY A 380 4.21 11.09 -0.03
C GLY A 380 2.98 11.89 0.37
N GLY A 381 1.78 11.52 -0.11
CA GLY A 381 0.52 12.08 0.36
C GLY A 381 0.27 11.71 1.81
N THR A 382 -0.28 12.67 2.59
CA THR A 382 -0.55 12.47 4.02
C THR A 382 -2.04 12.44 4.36
N PHE A 383 -2.87 13.03 3.52
CA PHE A 383 -4.33 13.03 3.59
C PHE A 383 -4.90 13.10 2.17
N THR A 384 -6.02 12.47 1.90
CA THR A 384 -6.64 12.49 0.56
C THR A 384 -7.98 13.22 0.58
N LEU A 385 -8.18 14.08 -0.43
CA LEU A 385 -9.45 14.73 -0.72
C LEU A 385 -9.97 14.25 -2.08
N ASN A 386 -11.21 13.81 -2.12
CA ASN A 386 -11.89 13.36 -3.33
C ASN A 386 -13.14 14.21 -3.60
N ASN A 387 -13.56 14.32 -4.86
CA ASN A 387 -14.77 15.00 -5.27
C ASN A 387 -15.63 14.06 -6.11
N THR A 388 -16.47 13.27 -5.44
CA THR A 388 -17.45 12.38 -6.08
C THR A 388 -18.68 13.13 -6.55
N GLY A 389 -18.91 14.34 -6.04
CA GLY A 389 -19.99 15.22 -6.51
C GLY A 389 -19.89 15.61 -7.98
N ALA A 390 -18.70 15.56 -8.57
CA ALA A 390 -18.52 15.79 -10.01
C ALA A 390 -19.23 14.74 -10.89
N THR A 391 -19.52 13.55 -10.35
CA THR A 391 -20.25 12.46 -11.02
C THR A 391 -21.72 12.37 -10.59
N GLY A 392 -22.21 13.31 -9.77
CA GLY A 392 -23.57 13.33 -9.28
C GLY A 392 -23.81 12.56 -7.98
N SER A 393 -22.78 12.01 -7.35
CA SER A 393 -22.89 11.33 -6.07
C SER A 393 -23.42 12.28 -4.98
N VAL A 394 -24.26 11.77 -4.11
CA VAL A 394 -24.79 12.51 -2.95
C VAL A 394 -24.26 11.96 -1.62
N ALA A 395 -23.75 10.74 -1.60
CA ALA A 395 -23.07 10.12 -0.46
C ALA A 395 -22.16 9.00 -0.96
N SER A 396 -20.99 8.86 -0.36
CA SER A 396 -20.02 7.81 -0.68
C SER A 396 -19.27 7.34 0.56
N GLN A 397 -18.75 6.12 0.49
CA GLN A 397 -17.85 5.55 1.49
C GLN A 397 -16.53 5.23 0.77
N PRO A 398 -15.58 6.17 0.71
CA PRO A 398 -14.32 5.95 0.01
C PRO A 398 -13.42 4.99 0.76
N ILE A 399 -12.61 4.23 0.01
CA ILE A 399 -11.54 3.41 0.58
C ILE A 399 -10.34 4.31 0.88
N ILE A 400 -9.72 4.12 2.05
CA ILE A 400 -8.57 4.90 2.49
C ILE A 400 -7.38 4.62 1.56
N ASN A 401 -6.68 5.68 1.15
CA ASN A 401 -5.45 5.57 0.39
C ASN A 401 -4.27 5.29 1.33
N GLN A 402 -4.00 4.01 1.60
CA GLN A 402 -2.90 3.58 2.48
C GLN A 402 -1.56 4.22 2.07
N PRO A 403 -0.69 4.60 3.04
CA PRO A 403 -0.75 4.39 4.48
C PRO A 403 -1.41 5.55 5.27
N GLN A 404 -2.27 6.36 4.66
CA GLN A 404 -2.94 7.48 5.29
C GLN A 404 -4.00 7.02 6.31
N ALA A 405 -4.29 7.87 7.30
CA ALA A 405 -5.31 7.60 8.32
C ALA A 405 -6.75 7.84 7.83
N ALA A 406 -6.95 8.71 6.85
CA ALA A 406 -8.29 9.11 6.42
C ALA A 406 -8.36 9.65 4.99
N ILE A 407 -9.57 9.65 4.45
CA ILE A 407 -9.94 10.27 3.17
C ILE A 407 -11.26 11.01 3.33
N LEU A 408 -11.31 12.27 2.86
CA LEU A 408 -12.50 13.11 2.83
C LEU A 408 -13.07 13.18 1.41
N THR A 409 -14.38 13.00 1.25
CA THR A 409 -15.06 13.26 -0.02
C THR A 409 -16.03 14.44 0.13
N THR A 410 -16.12 15.23 -0.94
CA THR A 410 -17.17 16.21 -1.15
C THR A 410 -18.13 15.70 -2.21
N GLU A 411 -19.42 15.78 -1.92
CA GLU A 411 -20.48 15.27 -2.77
C GLU A 411 -21.11 16.36 -3.64
N SER A 412 -22.15 16.03 -4.41
CA SER A 412 -22.86 16.98 -5.25
C SER A 412 -23.47 18.12 -4.44
N ILE A 413 -23.31 19.32 -4.95
CA ILE A 413 -24.00 20.51 -4.43
C ILE A 413 -25.42 20.54 -5.02
N VAL A 414 -26.44 20.34 -4.18
CA VAL A 414 -27.84 20.26 -4.60
C VAL A 414 -28.66 21.34 -3.92
N LYS A 415 -29.53 22.02 -4.69
CA LYS A 415 -30.52 22.95 -4.11
C LYS A 415 -31.58 22.16 -3.37
N ARG A 416 -31.76 22.45 -2.07
CA ARG A 416 -32.79 21.82 -1.23
C ARG A 416 -33.54 22.86 -0.41
N PRO A 417 -34.83 22.66 -0.14
CA PRO A 417 -35.53 23.40 0.88
C PRO A 417 -35.04 22.95 2.27
N VAL A 418 -34.61 23.88 3.10
CA VAL A 418 -34.17 23.62 4.48
C VAL A 418 -34.87 24.57 5.43
N VAL A 419 -35.03 24.13 6.69
CA VAL A 419 -35.58 24.97 7.74
C VAL A 419 -34.46 25.78 8.37
N ILE A 420 -34.62 27.11 8.39
CA ILE A 420 -33.67 28.05 9.02
C ILE A 420 -34.50 29.03 9.85
N ALA A 421 -34.26 29.10 11.16
CA ALA A 421 -34.96 29.95 12.09
C ALA A 421 -36.51 29.91 11.90
N ASP A 422 -37.07 28.68 11.87
CA ASP A 422 -38.47 28.37 11.70
C ASP A 422 -39.10 28.74 10.35
N GLY A 423 -38.29 29.17 9.37
CA GLY A 423 -38.67 29.44 7.98
C GLY A 423 -38.06 28.47 6.99
N ILE A 424 -38.73 28.26 5.85
CA ILE A 424 -38.21 27.45 4.74
C ILE A 424 -37.38 28.34 3.79
N ALA A 425 -36.12 27.95 3.56
CA ALA A 425 -35.27 28.61 2.60
C ALA A 425 -34.66 27.60 1.61
N VAL A 426 -34.40 28.03 0.35
CA VAL A 426 -33.66 27.22 -0.63
C VAL A 426 -32.18 27.46 -0.43
N ARG A 427 -31.44 26.40 -0.15
CA ARG A 427 -29.99 26.40 0.09
C ARG A 427 -29.25 25.44 -0.84
N HIS A 428 -27.98 25.72 -1.06
CA HIS A 428 -27.07 24.81 -1.74
C HIS A 428 -26.43 23.88 -0.69
N MET A 429 -26.94 22.66 -0.61
CA MET A 429 -26.50 21.67 0.36
C MET A 429 -25.51 20.73 -0.26
N MET A 430 -24.46 20.37 0.47
CA MET A 430 -23.42 19.43 0.09
C MET A 430 -23.18 18.45 1.24
N ASN A 431 -23.08 17.17 0.94
CA ASN A 431 -22.61 16.22 1.94
C ASN A 431 -21.09 16.11 1.90
N MET A 432 -20.50 15.92 3.05
CA MET A 432 -19.11 15.54 3.23
C MET A 432 -19.05 14.18 3.91
N CYS A 433 -18.31 13.25 3.31
CA CYS A 433 -18.11 11.91 3.86
C CYS A 433 -16.64 11.71 4.21
N LEU A 434 -16.37 11.21 5.40
CA LEU A 434 -15.04 10.90 5.90
C LEU A 434 -14.94 9.41 6.18
N SER A 435 -14.04 8.69 5.49
CA SER A 435 -13.61 7.36 5.91
C SER A 435 -12.28 7.48 6.65
N PHE A 436 -12.14 6.71 7.73
CA PHE A 436 -10.97 6.78 8.61
C PHE A 436 -10.61 5.40 9.17
N ASP A 437 -9.34 5.22 9.51
CA ASP A 437 -8.82 4.04 10.18
C ASP A 437 -9.18 4.08 11.66
N HIS A 438 -10.08 3.18 12.10
CA HIS A 438 -10.60 3.18 13.46
C HIS A 438 -9.59 2.76 14.52
N ARG A 439 -8.39 2.33 14.12
CA ARG A 439 -7.27 2.14 15.04
C ARG A 439 -6.63 3.46 15.48
N ILE A 440 -6.76 4.51 14.64
CA ILE A 440 -6.12 5.83 14.82
C ILE A 440 -7.15 6.85 15.31
N VAL A 441 -8.34 6.85 14.71
CA VAL A 441 -9.38 7.88 14.88
C VAL A 441 -10.67 7.22 15.35
N ASP A 442 -11.28 7.77 16.38
CA ASP A 442 -12.62 7.37 16.84
C ASP A 442 -13.75 8.21 16.22
N GLY A 443 -14.99 7.77 16.46
CA GLY A 443 -16.15 8.44 15.91
C GLY A 443 -16.35 9.87 16.45
N MET A 444 -15.93 10.15 17.68
CA MET A 444 -16.02 11.50 18.27
C MET A 444 -15.06 12.46 17.55
N MET A 445 -13.81 12.07 17.41
CA MET A 445 -12.80 12.89 16.72
C MET A 445 -13.18 13.11 15.24
N ALA A 446 -13.66 12.06 14.55
CA ALA A 446 -14.13 12.15 13.17
C ALA A 446 -15.31 13.12 13.04
N GLY A 447 -16.27 13.04 13.94
CA GLY A 447 -17.43 13.96 13.99
C GLY A 447 -17.03 15.40 14.27
N GLN A 448 -16.10 15.63 15.20
CA GLN A 448 -15.57 16.96 15.52
C GLN A 448 -14.79 17.56 14.34
N PHE A 449 -13.97 16.74 13.66
CA PHE A 449 -13.25 17.16 12.48
C PHE A 449 -14.18 17.62 11.35
N LEU A 450 -15.19 16.81 11.00
CA LEU A 450 -16.19 17.20 10.00
C LEU A 450 -16.99 18.42 10.46
N GLY A 451 -17.37 18.49 11.73
CA GLY A 451 -18.06 19.64 12.32
C GLY A 451 -17.26 20.93 12.22
N ALA A 452 -15.94 20.86 12.40
CA ALA A 452 -15.06 22.03 12.25
C ALA A 452 -14.96 22.50 10.77
N ILE A 453 -14.90 21.55 9.81
CA ILE A 453 -14.95 21.89 8.37
C ILE A 453 -16.32 22.47 8.00
N LYS A 454 -17.41 21.81 8.45
CA LYS A 454 -18.79 22.26 8.26
C LYS A 454 -18.95 23.70 8.72
N LYS A 455 -18.58 24.01 9.96
CA LYS A 455 -18.68 25.35 10.53
C LYS A 455 -17.97 26.39 9.65
N ARG A 456 -16.74 26.11 9.20
CA ARG A 456 -15.96 27.03 8.34
C ARG A 456 -16.58 27.22 6.95
N LEU A 457 -17.23 26.20 6.40
CA LEU A 457 -17.91 26.29 5.10
C LEU A 457 -19.23 27.06 5.22
N GLU A 458 -20.01 26.88 6.29
CA GLU A 458 -21.28 27.58 6.55
C GLU A 458 -21.06 29.05 6.89
N GLU A 459 -20.03 29.36 7.69
CA GLU A 459 -19.60 30.70 8.06
C GLU A 459 -18.68 31.36 7.02
N TRP A 460 -18.49 30.70 5.86
CA TRP A 460 -17.55 31.16 4.85
C TRP A 460 -17.88 32.57 4.30
N THR A 461 -16.88 33.42 4.21
CA THR A 461 -16.94 34.77 3.63
C THR A 461 -15.71 35.01 2.73
N PRO A 462 -15.71 36.03 1.85
CA PRO A 462 -14.54 36.37 1.06
C PRO A 462 -13.28 36.63 1.89
N GLY A 463 -13.43 37.12 3.12
CA GLY A 463 -12.32 37.30 4.08
C GLY A 463 -11.74 35.99 4.64
N SER A 464 -12.37 34.85 4.39
CA SER A 464 -11.86 33.52 4.78
C SER A 464 -10.72 33.03 3.86
N ILE A 465 -10.47 33.69 2.73
CA ILE A 465 -9.40 33.35 1.81
C ILE A 465 -8.05 33.77 2.41
N ARG A 466 -7.14 32.81 2.55
CA ARG A 466 -5.74 33.09 2.90
C ARG A 466 -5.00 33.53 1.64
N LEU A 467 -4.52 34.75 1.62
CA LEU A 467 -3.72 35.32 0.54
C LEU A 467 -2.27 34.83 0.61
#